data_a16d60c37da79909570b8cce3117b759
#
_entry.id   a16d60c37da79909570b8cce3117b759
#
_cell.length_a   1.000
_cell.length_b   1.000
_cell.length_c   1.000
_cell.angle_alpha   90.00
_cell.angle_beta   90.00
_cell.angle_gamma   90.00
#
_symmetry.space_group_name_H-M   'P 1'
#
loop_
_entity.id
_entity.type
_entity.pdbx_description
1 polymer ?
#
loop_
_entity_poly.entity_id
_entity_poly.type
_entity_poly.pdbx_seq_one_letter_code
_entity_poly.pdbx_strand_id
1 'polypeptide(L)'
;MSLYGRVDSTANQTAVGRTRGNGSGSTTETIVFVDETEAGLAANKERGITSPGWWAYRTYTDAAGNTRHKAEHLMFLTNPEANADETLSDDTIAADVQATITVGTQPTNQTTVSGGATFTVAATCDNSGTVTFQWQKKASGSTRYVNVSGATSASLALTGQTADNDGDKYRVKLNADVGAPEVISDVVTLSFGT
;
A
#
# COMPACT_ATOMS: atom_id res chain seq x y z
N MET A 1 -4.43 -5.03 -8.27
CA MET A 1 -4.11 -6.26 -9.03
C MET A 1 -4.92 -7.37 -8.42
N SER A 2 -5.83 -8.01 -9.14
CA SER A 2 -6.63 -9.09 -8.54
C SER A 2 -5.78 -10.34 -8.45
N LEU A 3 -5.48 -10.76 -7.25
CA LEU A 3 -4.79 -12.01 -6.99
C LEU A 3 -5.77 -13.17 -7.17
N TYR A 4 -5.39 -14.11 -7.97
CA TYR A 4 -6.18 -15.30 -8.21
C TYR A 4 -5.80 -16.35 -7.18
N GLY A 5 -6.80 -16.94 -6.51
CA GLY A 5 -6.59 -18.05 -5.62
C GLY A 5 -5.93 -19.24 -6.33
N ARG A 6 -5.16 -20.01 -5.59
CA ARG A 6 -4.52 -21.22 -6.10
C ARG A 6 -5.57 -22.24 -6.54
N VAL A 7 -5.35 -22.84 -7.69
CA VAL A 7 -6.05 -24.03 -8.12
C VAL A 7 -5.13 -25.22 -7.95
N ASP A 8 -5.66 -26.29 -7.43
CA ASP A 8 -4.97 -27.56 -7.47
C ASP A 8 -4.59 -27.89 -8.93
N SER A 9 -3.35 -28.33 -9.12
CA SER A 9 -2.72 -28.60 -10.40
C SER A 9 -3.29 -29.80 -11.16
N THR A 10 -4.47 -30.26 -10.80
CA THR A 10 -5.16 -31.31 -11.58
C THR A 10 -5.82 -30.67 -12.78
N ALA A 11 -5.41 -31.14 -13.93
CA ALA A 11 -5.91 -30.73 -15.24
C ALA A 11 -7.41 -30.44 -15.24
N ASN A 12 -7.78 -29.30 -15.83
CA ASN A 12 -9.17 -28.90 -16.06
C ASN A 12 -10.01 -28.53 -14.84
N GLN A 13 -9.41 -28.21 -13.71
CA GLN A 13 -10.18 -27.73 -12.57
C GLN A 13 -10.44 -26.22 -12.64
N THR A 14 -11.69 -25.89 -12.38
CA THR A 14 -12.12 -24.49 -12.22
C THR A 14 -11.68 -24.00 -10.85
N ALA A 15 -10.85 -22.97 -10.83
CA ALA A 15 -10.29 -22.53 -9.58
C ALA A 15 -11.13 -21.52 -8.84
N VAL A 16 -11.29 -20.37 -9.40
CA VAL A 16 -11.95 -19.23 -8.76
C VAL A 16 -12.63 -18.39 -9.82
N GLY A 17 -13.87 -18.03 -9.58
CA GLY A 17 -14.54 -17.02 -10.37
C GLY A 17 -14.14 -15.63 -9.91
N ARG A 18 -13.65 -14.80 -10.80
CA ARG A 18 -13.59 -13.36 -10.55
C ARG A 18 -14.79 -12.66 -11.18
N THR A 19 -15.31 -11.67 -10.51
CA THR A 19 -16.40 -10.85 -11.00
C THR A 19 -15.87 -9.56 -11.59
N ARG A 20 -16.15 -9.32 -12.87
CA ARG A 20 -15.92 -8.02 -13.52
C ARG A 20 -17.23 -7.27 -13.66
N GLY A 21 -17.27 -6.05 -13.11
CA GLY A 21 -18.33 -5.09 -13.44
C GLY A 21 -18.06 -4.48 -14.81
N ASN A 22 -19.05 -4.51 -15.70
CA ASN A 22 -18.95 -3.93 -17.06
C ASN A 22 -20.01 -2.86 -17.34
N GLY A 23 -20.51 -2.19 -16.32
CA GLY A 23 -21.51 -1.13 -16.44
C GLY A 23 -22.96 -1.57 -16.72
N SER A 24 -23.19 -2.80 -17.17
CA SER A 24 -24.53 -3.36 -17.39
C SER A 24 -24.80 -4.68 -16.67
N GLY A 25 -23.89 -5.09 -15.81
CA GLY A 25 -24.00 -6.32 -15.04
C GLY A 25 -22.66 -6.85 -14.58
N SER A 26 -22.72 -7.83 -13.69
CA SER A 26 -21.55 -8.54 -13.17
C SER A 26 -21.36 -9.83 -13.98
N THR A 27 -20.20 -10.01 -14.60
CA THR A 27 -19.83 -11.22 -15.32
C THR A 27 -18.81 -12.02 -14.51
N THR A 28 -19.10 -13.27 -14.23
CA THR A 28 -18.15 -14.15 -13.54
C THR A 28 -17.22 -14.79 -14.57
N GLU A 29 -15.92 -14.57 -14.40
CA GLU A 29 -14.90 -15.26 -15.16
C GLU A 29 -14.41 -16.48 -14.38
N THR A 30 -14.23 -17.58 -15.06
CA THR A 30 -13.70 -18.82 -14.49
C THR A 30 -12.21 -18.92 -14.82
N ILE A 31 -11.38 -19.14 -13.82
CA ILE A 31 -9.94 -19.39 -13.98
C ILE A 31 -9.74 -20.88 -14.07
N VAL A 32 -9.08 -21.34 -15.12
CA VAL A 32 -8.76 -22.76 -15.34
C VAL A 32 -7.28 -22.92 -15.64
N PHE A 33 -6.71 -24.00 -15.16
CA PHE A 33 -5.42 -24.49 -15.65
C PHE A 33 -5.67 -25.56 -16.69
N VAL A 34 -4.99 -25.49 -17.81
CA VAL A 34 -5.05 -26.47 -18.89
C VAL A 34 -3.68 -27.10 -19.03
N ASP A 35 -3.59 -28.39 -18.83
CA ASP A 35 -2.35 -29.14 -18.96
C ASP A 35 -1.92 -29.36 -20.42
N GLU A 36 -0.71 -29.89 -20.59
CA GLU A 36 -0.14 -30.18 -21.91
C GLU A 36 -0.75 -31.39 -22.61
N THR A 37 -1.68 -32.11 -21.98
CA THR A 37 -2.24 -33.30 -22.56
C THR A 37 -3.19 -32.98 -23.71
N GLU A 38 -3.20 -33.83 -24.74
CA GLU A 38 -4.16 -33.68 -25.85
C GLU A 38 -5.61 -33.68 -25.36
N ALA A 39 -5.90 -34.47 -24.32
CA ALA A 39 -7.23 -34.53 -23.71
C ALA A 39 -7.60 -33.18 -23.03
N GLY A 40 -6.67 -32.60 -22.30
CA GLY A 40 -6.87 -31.28 -21.66
C GLY A 40 -7.12 -30.18 -22.66
N LEU A 41 -6.34 -30.11 -23.72
CA LEU A 41 -6.52 -29.14 -24.80
C LEU A 41 -7.81 -29.38 -25.59
N ALA A 42 -8.15 -30.64 -25.92
CA ALA A 42 -9.38 -30.97 -26.65
C ALA A 42 -10.64 -30.59 -25.86
N ALA A 43 -10.66 -30.84 -24.55
CA ALA A 43 -11.78 -30.51 -23.67
C ALA A 43 -12.04 -28.99 -23.57
N ASN A 44 -11.04 -28.17 -23.82
CA ASN A 44 -11.13 -26.73 -23.68
C ASN A 44 -11.15 -25.94 -25.01
N LYS A 45 -11.04 -26.69 -26.14
CA LYS A 45 -11.01 -26.07 -27.47
C LYS A 45 -12.25 -25.22 -27.79
N GLU A 46 -13.41 -25.65 -27.40
CA GLU A 46 -14.67 -24.93 -27.61
C GLU A 46 -14.71 -23.60 -26.85
N ARG A 47 -13.93 -23.49 -25.77
CA ARG A 47 -13.78 -22.27 -24.97
C ARG A 47 -12.79 -21.29 -25.57
N GLY A 48 -12.15 -21.62 -26.69
CA GLY A 48 -11.13 -20.82 -27.34
C GLY A 48 -9.74 -20.95 -26.67
N ILE A 49 -9.53 -21.97 -25.87
CA ILE A 49 -8.24 -22.26 -25.21
C ILE A 49 -7.44 -23.20 -26.13
N THR A 50 -6.31 -22.73 -26.59
CA THR A 50 -5.53 -23.41 -27.63
C THR A 50 -4.11 -23.82 -27.23
N SER A 51 -3.71 -23.49 -26.01
CA SER A 51 -2.39 -23.81 -25.49
C SER A 51 -2.46 -24.16 -24.00
N PRO A 52 -1.49 -24.91 -23.45
CA PRO A 52 -1.39 -25.16 -22.03
C PRO A 52 -1.21 -23.86 -21.24
N GLY A 53 -1.58 -23.90 -19.98
CA GLY A 53 -1.36 -22.79 -19.04
C GLY A 53 -2.64 -22.35 -18.32
N TRP A 54 -2.53 -21.20 -17.69
CA TRP A 54 -3.64 -20.60 -16.96
C TRP A 54 -4.46 -19.70 -17.87
N TRP A 55 -5.77 -19.87 -17.81
CA TRP A 55 -6.71 -19.13 -18.62
C TRP A 55 -7.86 -18.59 -17.77
N ALA A 56 -8.23 -17.33 -18.05
CA ALA A 56 -9.51 -16.79 -17.63
C ALA A 56 -10.52 -16.91 -18.77
N TYR A 57 -11.65 -17.57 -18.57
CA TYR A 57 -12.69 -17.63 -19.56
C TYR A 57 -14.05 -17.21 -19.01
N ARG A 58 -14.87 -16.70 -19.87
CA ARG A 58 -16.26 -16.36 -19.59
C ARG A 58 -17.17 -16.72 -20.72
N THR A 59 -18.39 -17.02 -20.35
CA THR A 59 -19.50 -17.17 -21.28
C THR A 59 -20.42 -15.96 -21.14
N TYR A 60 -20.84 -15.40 -22.23
CA TYR A 60 -21.78 -14.28 -22.26
C TYR A 60 -22.75 -14.44 -23.43
N THR A 61 -23.89 -13.74 -23.34
CA THR A 61 -24.88 -13.69 -24.43
C THR A 61 -24.68 -12.41 -25.20
N ASP A 62 -24.53 -12.50 -26.53
CA ASP A 62 -24.42 -11.33 -27.40
C ASP A 62 -25.79 -10.65 -27.59
N ALA A 63 -25.79 -9.48 -28.26
CA ALA A 63 -27.02 -8.71 -28.50
C ALA A 63 -28.04 -9.47 -29.37
N ALA A 64 -27.63 -10.52 -30.08
CA ALA A 64 -28.49 -11.36 -30.90
C ALA A 64 -29.03 -12.59 -30.16
N GLY A 65 -28.69 -12.71 -28.85
CA GLY A 65 -29.13 -13.83 -28.02
C GLY A 65 -28.24 -15.08 -28.11
N ASN A 66 -27.11 -15.03 -28.82
CA ASN A 66 -26.22 -16.17 -28.95
C ASN A 66 -25.24 -16.28 -27.81
N THR A 67 -24.98 -17.50 -27.34
CA THR A 67 -23.93 -17.78 -26.36
C THR A 67 -22.56 -17.63 -27.01
N ARG A 68 -21.71 -16.82 -26.41
CA ARG A 68 -20.32 -16.56 -26.81
C ARG A 68 -19.37 -16.89 -25.70
N HIS A 69 -18.15 -17.25 -26.08
CA HIS A 69 -17.06 -17.53 -25.15
C HIS A 69 -15.92 -16.56 -25.42
N LYS A 70 -15.28 -16.09 -24.37
CA LYS A 70 -14.04 -15.34 -24.44
C LYS A 70 -13.04 -15.97 -23.48
N ALA A 71 -11.88 -16.32 -23.99
CA ALA A 71 -10.75 -16.81 -23.20
C ALA A 71 -9.57 -15.85 -23.32
N GLU A 72 -8.85 -15.67 -22.24
CA GLU A 72 -7.65 -14.84 -22.14
C GLU A 72 -6.57 -15.63 -21.46
N HIS A 73 -5.39 -15.76 -22.10
CA HIS A 73 -4.26 -16.44 -21.50
C HIS A 73 -3.66 -15.55 -20.38
N LEU A 74 -3.50 -16.15 -19.22
CA LEU A 74 -2.93 -15.45 -18.07
C LEU A 74 -1.42 -15.74 -18.02
N MET A 75 -0.61 -14.70 -18.21
CA MET A 75 0.82 -14.81 -18.00
C MET A 75 1.14 -14.51 -16.53
N PHE A 76 1.71 -15.48 -15.85
CA PHE A 76 2.24 -15.30 -14.52
C PHE A 76 3.75 -15.03 -14.61
N LEU A 77 4.25 -14.08 -13.85
CA LEU A 77 5.67 -13.77 -13.78
C LEU A 77 6.48 -14.85 -13.04
N THR A 78 5.79 -15.74 -12.33
CA THR A 78 6.39 -16.88 -11.63
C THR A 78 5.68 -18.14 -12.07
N ASN A 79 6.44 -19.25 -12.24
CA ASN A 79 5.87 -20.53 -12.55
C ASN A 79 4.97 -21.00 -11.40
N PRO A 80 3.64 -21.12 -11.59
CA PRO A 80 2.74 -21.58 -10.54
C PRO A 80 3.00 -23.04 -10.11
N GLU A 81 3.68 -23.83 -10.94
CA GLU A 81 4.03 -25.21 -10.62
C GLU A 81 5.21 -25.31 -9.64
N ALA A 82 6.08 -24.29 -9.59
CA ALA A 82 7.21 -24.29 -8.67
C ALA A 82 6.79 -24.23 -7.19
N ASN A 83 5.55 -23.87 -6.91
CA ASN A 83 5.00 -23.75 -5.56
C ASN A 83 3.92 -24.81 -5.25
N ALA A 84 3.89 -25.91 -6.02
CA ALA A 84 2.88 -26.95 -5.86
C ALA A 84 2.95 -27.65 -4.48
N ASP A 85 4.05 -27.54 -3.77
CA ASP A 85 4.26 -28.15 -2.44
C ASP A 85 4.18 -27.14 -1.27
N GLU A 86 4.00 -25.87 -1.56
CA GLU A 86 3.63 -24.94 -0.50
C GLU A 86 2.13 -25.10 -0.24
N THR A 87 1.80 -25.83 0.84
CA THR A 87 0.54 -25.56 1.53
C THR A 87 0.50 -24.04 1.69
N LEU A 88 -0.33 -23.39 0.88
CA LEU A 88 -0.71 -22.02 1.22
C LEU A 88 -1.38 -22.15 2.59
N SER A 89 -0.57 -22.03 3.66
CA SER A 89 -1.12 -21.45 4.86
C SER A 89 -1.98 -20.31 4.34
N ASP A 90 -3.13 -20.16 4.91
CA ASP A 90 -4.05 -19.03 4.71
C ASP A 90 -3.27 -17.70 4.83
N ASP A 91 -2.27 -17.58 3.96
CA ASP A 91 -1.66 -16.34 3.60
C ASP A 91 -2.74 -15.68 2.74
N THR A 92 -3.77 -15.23 3.44
CA THR A 92 -4.46 -14.05 3.02
C THR A 92 -3.33 -13.15 2.57
N ILE A 93 -3.13 -13.04 1.24
CA ILE A 93 -2.28 -12.00 0.70
C ILE A 93 -2.81 -10.80 1.43
N ALA A 94 -2.08 -10.44 2.48
CA ALA A 94 -2.42 -9.27 3.24
C ALA A 94 -2.54 -8.23 2.16
N ALA A 95 -3.78 -7.84 1.86
CA ALA A 95 -4.04 -6.80 0.88
C ALA A 95 -2.93 -5.83 1.16
N ASP A 96 -2.11 -5.47 0.17
CA ASP A 96 -0.91 -4.66 0.34
C ASP A 96 -1.28 -3.59 1.37
N VAL A 97 -1.14 -3.95 2.65
CA VAL A 97 -1.59 -3.11 3.75
C VAL A 97 -0.48 -2.11 3.79
N GLN A 98 -0.74 -1.04 3.04
CA GLN A 98 0.16 0.09 3.01
C GLN A 98 0.51 0.39 4.47
N ALA A 99 1.79 0.30 4.76
CA ALA A 99 2.28 0.55 6.10
C ALA A 99 1.76 1.91 6.62
N THR A 100 1.46 1.97 7.89
CA THR A 100 0.85 3.16 8.50
C THR A 100 1.75 3.71 9.59
N ILE A 101 2.02 5.00 9.55
CA ILE A 101 2.70 5.70 10.63
C ILE A 101 1.65 6.18 11.64
N THR A 102 1.80 5.74 12.88
CA THR A 102 0.95 6.19 14.00
C THR A 102 1.74 7.11 14.91
N VAL A 103 1.25 8.32 15.11
CA VAL A 103 1.83 9.28 16.08
C VAL A 103 1.20 9.02 17.45
N GLY A 104 1.97 8.40 18.34
CA GLY A 104 1.53 8.07 19.71
C GLY A 104 1.61 9.27 20.66
N THR A 105 2.56 10.18 20.42
CA THR A 105 2.68 11.42 21.20
C THR A 105 2.96 12.58 20.27
N GLN A 106 2.07 13.56 20.27
CA GLN A 106 2.25 14.80 19.53
C GLN A 106 3.18 15.77 20.30
N PRO A 107 3.96 16.59 19.60
CA PRO A 107 4.71 17.64 20.25
C PRO A 107 3.76 18.66 20.92
N THR A 108 4.26 19.34 21.94
CA THR A 108 3.51 20.35 22.68
C THR A 108 4.18 21.72 22.62
N ASN A 109 3.39 22.78 22.76
CA ASN A 109 3.92 24.14 22.82
C ASN A 109 4.95 24.28 23.94
N GLN A 110 5.99 25.08 23.71
CA GLN A 110 7.03 25.34 24.66
C GLN A 110 7.12 26.84 24.96
N THR A 111 7.37 27.16 26.22
CA THR A 111 7.69 28.53 26.63
C THR A 111 9.09 28.54 27.21
N THR A 112 9.91 29.45 26.78
CA THR A 112 11.28 29.65 27.30
C THR A 112 11.50 31.06 27.76
N VAL A 113 12.36 31.22 28.78
CA VAL A 113 12.84 32.52 29.25
C VAL A 113 14.37 32.61 29.11
N SER A 114 15.02 31.49 28.87
CA SER A 114 16.48 31.35 28.80
C SER A 114 16.98 30.90 27.42
N GLY A 115 16.12 30.83 26.43
CA GLY A 115 16.48 30.53 25.06
C GLY A 115 16.63 29.04 24.76
N GLY A 116 16.33 28.15 25.70
CA GLY A 116 16.31 26.70 25.47
C GLY A 116 14.88 26.16 25.44
N ALA A 117 14.56 25.32 24.46
CA ALA A 117 13.29 24.62 24.38
C ALA A 117 13.48 23.24 23.69
N THR A 118 12.68 22.27 24.06
CA THR A 118 12.75 20.94 23.45
C THR A 118 11.35 20.48 23.04
N PHE A 119 11.19 20.18 21.78
CA PHE A 119 9.99 19.53 21.25
C PHE A 119 10.26 18.04 21.08
N THR A 120 9.30 17.19 21.43
CA THR A 120 9.40 15.74 21.28
C THR A 120 8.17 15.20 20.59
N VAL A 121 8.36 14.15 19.82
CA VAL A 121 7.32 13.35 19.17
C VAL A 121 7.60 11.87 19.40
N ALA A 122 6.58 11.05 19.50
CA ALA A 122 6.73 9.60 19.43
C ALA A 122 5.84 9.05 18.33
N ALA A 123 6.42 8.24 17.47
CA ALA A 123 5.70 7.62 16.37
C ALA A 123 6.22 6.20 16.14
N THR A 124 5.33 5.36 15.68
CA THR A 124 5.62 3.97 15.27
C THR A 124 5.12 3.76 13.86
N CYS A 125 5.71 2.80 13.16
CA CYS A 125 5.20 2.29 11.90
C CYS A 125 4.89 0.81 12.08
N ASP A 126 3.79 0.35 11.52
CA ASP A 126 3.50 -1.07 11.41
C ASP A 126 4.41 -1.73 10.36
N ASN A 127 4.21 -3.01 10.09
CA ASN A 127 5.05 -3.78 9.16
C ASN A 127 6.56 -3.66 9.42
N SER A 128 6.96 -3.46 10.69
CA SER A 128 8.36 -3.29 11.11
C SER A 128 9.10 -2.12 10.44
N GLY A 129 8.35 -1.13 9.93
CA GLY A 129 8.94 0.05 9.31
C GLY A 129 9.69 0.94 10.30
N THR A 130 10.83 1.48 9.85
CA THR A 130 11.62 2.44 10.63
C THR A 130 11.15 3.85 10.32
N VAL A 131 10.69 4.57 11.36
CA VAL A 131 10.26 5.96 11.21
C VAL A 131 11.46 6.90 11.16
N THR A 132 11.46 7.76 10.16
CA THR A 132 12.43 8.85 10.01
C THR A 132 11.74 10.20 10.25
N PHE A 133 12.50 11.16 10.75
CA PHE A 133 12.00 12.47 11.19
C PHE A 133 12.68 13.60 10.42
N GLN A 134 11.96 14.68 10.14
CA GLN A 134 12.52 15.94 9.68
C GLN A 134 11.72 17.09 10.27
N TRP A 135 12.31 17.78 11.23
CA TRP A 135 11.69 18.95 11.82
C TRP A 135 11.71 20.12 10.84
N GLN A 136 10.64 20.87 10.88
CA GLN A 136 10.44 22.07 10.09
C GLN A 136 10.07 23.24 10.99
N LYS A 137 10.61 24.41 10.66
CA LYS A 137 10.33 25.69 11.32
C LYS A 137 9.58 26.60 10.37
N LYS A 138 8.63 27.33 10.90
CA LYS A 138 8.00 28.48 10.27
C LYS A 138 8.19 29.68 11.19
N ALA A 139 9.03 30.65 10.78
CA ALA A 139 9.27 31.84 11.56
C ALA A 139 7.97 32.67 11.74
N SER A 140 7.86 33.35 12.85
CA SER A 140 6.76 34.29 13.14
C SER A 140 6.59 35.27 11.97
N GLY A 141 5.37 35.48 11.52
CA GLY A 141 5.08 36.27 10.32
C GLY A 141 5.36 35.62 8.96
N SER A 142 6.03 34.46 8.91
CA SER A 142 6.26 33.71 7.66
C SER A 142 5.04 32.88 7.28
N THR A 143 4.89 32.59 5.97
CA THR A 143 3.87 31.68 5.44
C THR A 143 4.43 30.28 5.14
N ARG A 144 5.76 30.11 5.16
CA ARG A 144 6.42 28.88 4.69
C ARG A 144 7.14 28.14 5.81
N TYR A 145 7.03 26.80 5.79
CA TYR A 145 7.88 25.93 6.58
C TYR A 145 9.17 25.64 5.83
N VAL A 146 10.29 25.65 6.56
CA VAL A 146 11.61 25.26 6.05
C VAL A 146 12.19 24.17 6.95
N ASN A 147 12.96 23.27 6.39
CA ASN A 147 13.61 22.21 7.17
C ASN A 147 14.63 22.82 8.13
N VAL A 148 14.61 22.35 9.37
CA VAL A 148 15.67 22.63 10.33
C VAL A 148 16.83 21.70 10.02
N SER A 149 17.98 22.26 9.67
CA SER A 149 19.14 21.48 9.25
C SER A 149 19.60 20.54 10.35
N GLY A 150 19.81 19.26 10.00
CA GLY A 150 20.26 18.22 10.93
C GLY A 150 19.22 17.75 11.97
N ALA A 151 18.02 18.31 11.97
CA ALA A 151 16.97 17.94 12.93
C ALA A 151 16.18 16.71 12.45
N THR A 152 16.81 15.54 12.57
CA THR A 152 16.28 14.24 12.09
C THR A 152 16.00 13.24 13.22
N SER A 153 15.97 13.69 14.47
CA SER A 153 15.64 12.86 15.62
C SER A 153 14.19 13.10 16.07
N ALA A 154 13.65 12.17 16.88
CA ALA A 154 12.35 12.33 17.51
C ALA A 154 12.24 13.56 18.44
N SER A 155 13.38 14.13 18.81
CA SER A 155 13.47 15.31 19.67
C SER A 155 14.22 16.43 18.93
N LEU A 156 13.65 17.63 18.99
CA LEU A 156 14.28 18.87 18.52
C LEU A 156 14.64 19.73 19.73
N ALA A 157 15.93 19.82 20.06
CA ALA A 157 16.44 20.70 21.09
C ALA A 157 16.86 22.04 20.45
N LEU A 158 16.27 23.13 20.90
CA LEU A 158 16.61 24.50 20.53
C LEU A 158 17.48 25.13 21.61
N THR A 159 18.48 25.87 21.19
CA THR A 159 19.34 26.65 22.05
C THR A 159 19.51 28.09 21.49
N GLY A 160 19.81 29.04 22.35
CA GLY A 160 20.07 30.42 21.92
C GLY A 160 18.88 31.13 21.27
N GLN A 161 17.67 30.72 21.58
CA GLN A 161 16.46 31.42 21.11
C GLN A 161 16.34 32.76 21.88
N THR A 162 15.85 33.75 21.20
CA THR A 162 15.62 35.09 21.73
C THR A 162 14.16 35.50 21.55
N ALA A 163 13.77 36.65 22.05
CA ALA A 163 12.43 37.19 21.85
C ALA A 163 12.04 37.32 20.36
N ASP A 164 13.03 37.44 19.45
CA ASP A 164 12.75 37.44 18.00
C ASP A 164 12.17 36.12 17.48
N ASN A 165 12.32 35.05 18.26
CA ASN A 165 11.76 33.75 17.95
C ASN A 165 10.38 33.51 18.56
N ASP A 166 9.83 34.51 19.24
CA ASP A 166 8.47 34.41 19.80
C ASP A 166 7.43 34.24 18.70
N GLY A 167 6.58 33.21 18.88
CA GLY A 167 5.58 32.85 17.89
C GLY A 167 6.10 32.00 16.73
N ASP A 168 7.38 31.61 16.73
CA ASP A 168 7.90 30.62 15.78
C ASP A 168 7.14 29.29 15.92
N LYS A 169 6.80 28.68 14.78
CA LYS A 169 6.05 27.42 14.75
C LYS A 169 6.93 26.28 14.25
N TYR A 170 6.72 25.13 14.85
CA TYR A 170 7.44 23.91 14.52
C TYR A 170 6.47 22.76 14.24
N ARG A 171 6.91 21.85 13.40
CA ARG A 171 6.25 20.57 13.13
C ARG A 171 7.29 19.57 12.66
N VAL A 172 6.97 18.29 12.70
CA VAL A 172 7.86 17.24 12.17
C VAL A 172 7.16 16.49 11.04
N LYS A 173 7.90 16.20 9.99
CA LYS A 173 7.53 15.29 8.92
C LYS A 173 8.05 13.90 9.29
N LEU A 174 7.21 12.92 9.15
CA LEU A 174 7.43 11.52 9.49
C LEU A 174 7.32 10.70 8.22
N ASN A 175 8.34 9.92 7.91
CA ASN A 175 8.34 8.96 6.80
C ASN A 175 8.80 7.60 7.32
N ALA A 176 8.52 6.54 6.58
CA ALA A 176 9.02 5.20 6.89
C ALA A 176 9.55 4.52 5.63
N ASP A 177 10.51 3.62 5.84
CA ASP A 177 11.21 2.88 4.78
C ASP A 177 10.35 1.80 4.10
N VAL A 178 9.20 1.47 4.66
CA VAL A 178 8.23 0.48 4.14
C VAL A 178 7.14 1.10 3.26
N GLY A 179 7.34 2.32 2.75
CA GLY A 179 6.41 2.97 1.83
C GLY A 179 5.12 3.52 2.48
N ALA A 180 5.12 3.73 3.79
CA ALA A 180 4.02 4.41 4.47
C ALA A 180 3.85 5.85 3.95
N PRO A 181 2.62 6.37 3.85
CA PRO A 181 2.39 7.77 3.53
C PRO A 181 3.08 8.69 4.54
N GLU A 182 3.62 9.80 4.04
CA GLU A 182 4.16 10.85 4.91
C GLU A 182 3.09 11.35 5.89
N VAL A 183 3.44 11.42 7.16
CA VAL A 183 2.60 12.01 8.21
C VAL A 183 3.26 13.30 8.71
N ILE A 184 2.46 14.31 8.98
CA ILE A 184 2.91 15.57 9.57
C ILE A 184 2.29 15.69 10.96
N SER A 185 3.12 16.00 11.96
CA SER A 185 2.65 16.21 13.33
C SER A 185 1.77 17.44 13.46
N ASP A 186 1.16 17.60 14.60
CA ASP A 186 0.57 18.85 15.03
C ASP A 186 1.60 19.99 15.00
N VAL A 187 1.09 21.18 14.76
CA VAL A 187 1.91 22.40 14.78
C VAL A 187 2.01 22.92 16.21
N VAL A 188 3.23 23.15 16.65
CA VAL A 188 3.51 23.71 17.97
C VAL A 188 4.19 25.06 17.88
N THR A 189 4.02 25.86 18.91
CA THR A 189 4.53 27.22 18.97
C THR A 189 5.58 27.31 20.07
N LEU A 190 6.67 28.02 19.75
CA LEU A 190 7.63 28.51 20.73
C LEU A 190 7.16 29.87 21.21
N SER A 191 7.01 30.02 22.53
CA SER A 191 6.71 31.30 23.15
C SER A 191 7.93 31.75 23.98
N PHE A 192 8.26 33.02 23.91
CA PHE A 192 9.30 33.59 24.74
C PHE A 192 8.64 34.36 25.91
N GLY A 193 8.81 33.83 27.14
CA GLY A 193 8.26 34.43 28.33
C GLY A 193 9.06 35.63 28.78
N THR A 194 8.41 36.62 29.36
CA THR A 194 9.02 37.79 30.01
C THR A 194 9.34 37.48 31.45
#